data_d792d6892f132ce5159e954f349a66d2
#
_entry.id   d792d6892f132ce5159e954f349a66d2
#
_cell.length_a   1.000
_cell.length_b   1.000
_cell.length_c   1.000
_cell.angle_alpha   90.00
_cell.angle_beta   90.00
_cell.angle_gamma   90.00
#
_symmetry.space_group_name_H-M   'P 1'
#
loop_
_entity.id
_entity.type
_entity.pdbx_description
1 polymer ?
#
loop_
_entity_poly.entity_id
_entity_poly.type
_entity_poly.pdbx_seq_one_letter_code
_entity_poly.pdbx_strand_id
1 'polypeptide(L)'
;MKHATPENEFARALLKGLSDSPKTAEAKWFYDAAGSALFERITELPEYYPTRTEIGILRDRLPEIGAHVLAGAALIEFGSGASVKTRVLLDGLDQLAAYVPIDISAQFLAETADGLRRDYPALTIHPVTGDFMTQLTLPPALDARPKVGFFPGSTIGNLDRDAAVALLAQARHWPDAAGFILGADLVKDADVLRAAYDDAQGVTAEFNRNLLHRANREAGANFDPDSFAHEARWNAAEARIEMHLVSHAAQRVQVAGQHIEFAEG
;
A
#
# COMPACT_ATOMS: atom_id res chain seq x y z
N MET A 1 -19.99 25.00 21.13
CA MET A 1 -19.88 23.66 20.53
C MET A 1 -19.43 23.85 19.09
N LYS A 2 -18.14 23.64 18.80
CA LYS A 2 -17.63 23.68 17.42
C LYS A 2 -17.96 22.34 16.80
N HIS A 3 -18.89 22.32 15.86
CA HIS A 3 -19.13 21.17 15.01
C HIS A 3 -17.82 20.82 14.29
N ALA A 4 -17.30 19.63 14.54
CA ALA A 4 -16.18 19.09 13.78
C ALA A 4 -16.64 19.00 12.32
N THR A 5 -16.05 19.80 11.47
CA THR A 5 -16.24 19.72 10.03
C THR A 5 -15.64 18.40 9.55
N PRO A 6 -16.35 17.54 8.83
CA PRO A 6 -15.80 16.29 8.32
C PRO A 6 -15.01 16.57 7.03
N GLU A 7 -13.97 17.38 7.11
CA GLU A 7 -13.08 17.63 5.97
C GLU A 7 -11.95 16.59 5.88
N ASN A 8 -11.83 15.73 6.87
CA ASN A 8 -10.82 14.68 6.87
C ASN A 8 -11.39 13.44 6.14
N GLU A 9 -10.84 13.13 4.96
CA GLU A 9 -11.20 11.97 4.15
C GLU A 9 -11.08 10.66 4.96
N PHE A 10 -10.01 10.54 5.76
CA PHE A 10 -9.81 9.41 6.65
C PHE A 10 -10.96 9.20 7.63
N ALA A 11 -11.40 10.27 8.31
CA ALA A 11 -12.49 10.18 9.29
C ALA A 11 -13.80 9.71 8.65
N ARG A 12 -14.11 10.18 7.42
CA ARG A 12 -15.30 9.76 6.67
C ARG A 12 -15.21 8.30 6.22
N ALA A 13 -14.07 7.91 5.67
CA ALA A 13 -13.84 6.53 5.21
C ALA A 13 -13.89 5.54 6.39
N LEU A 14 -13.22 5.88 7.50
CA LEU A 14 -13.23 5.08 8.72
C LEU A 14 -14.64 4.92 9.27
N LEU A 15 -15.39 6.01 9.39
CA LEU A 15 -16.77 5.99 9.91
C LEU A 15 -17.68 5.13 9.02
N LYS A 16 -17.54 5.25 7.70
CA LYS A 16 -18.27 4.41 6.73
C LYS A 16 -17.97 2.94 6.97
N GLY A 17 -16.68 2.54 6.94
CA GLY A 17 -16.30 1.14 7.09
C GLY A 17 -16.64 0.55 8.46
N LEU A 18 -16.58 1.35 9.54
CA LEU A 18 -17.00 0.92 10.87
C LEU A 18 -18.53 0.82 11.03
N SER A 19 -19.30 1.43 10.14
CA SER A 19 -20.76 1.33 10.09
C SER A 19 -21.25 0.13 9.28
N ASP A 20 -20.38 -0.48 8.49
CA ASP A 20 -20.68 -1.68 7.69
C ASP A 20 -20.74 -2.94 8.57
N SER A 21 -21.29 -4.02 8.01
CA SER A 21 -21.30 -5.35 8.64
C SER A 21 -20.85 -6.40 7.62
N PRO A 22 -19.68 -7.02 7.83
CA PRO A 22 -18.69 -6.79 8.91
C PRO A 22 -18.06 -5.39 8.84
N LYS A 23 -17.53 -4.91 9.98
CA LYS A 23 -16.77 -3.65 10.05
C LYS A 23 -15.47 -3.79 9.29
N THR A 24 -15.10 -2.76 8.54
CA THR A 24 -13.89 -2.75 7.71
C THR A 24 -13.12 -1.43 7.83
N ALA A 25 -11.84 -1.47 7.47
CA ALA A 25 -11.03 -0.28 7.23
C ALA A 25 -10.14 -0.53 6.01
N GLU A 26 -10.02 0.47 5.15
CA GLU A 26 -9.20 0.39 3.95
C GLU A 26 -7.71 0.35 4.29
N ALA A 27 -6.96 -0.54 3.64
CA ALA A 27 -5.53 -0.75 3.90
C ALA A 27 -4.65 0.50 3.72
N LYS A 28 -5.03 1.43 2.83
CA LYS A 28 -4.30 2.69 2.63
C LYS A 28 -4.14 3.52 3.90
N TRP A 29 -5.04 3.36 4.86
CA TRP A 29 -5.04 4.12 6.10
C TRP A 29 -4.04 3.62 7.15
N PHE A 30 -3.40 2.47 6.93
CA PHE A 30 -2.29 2.03 7.78
C PHE A 30 -1.04 2.91 7.63
N TYR A 31 -0.84 3.54 6.45
CA TYR A 31 0.42 4.18 6.05
C TYR A 31 0.45 5.68 6.39
N ASP A 32 0.28 6.03 7.67
CA ASP A 32 0.77 7.30 8.18
C ASP A 32 2.29 7.20 8.47
N ALA A 33 2.92 8.25 8.96
CA ALA A 33 4.36 8.23 9.23
C ALA A 33 4.79 7.09 10.18
N ALA A 34 3.99 6.84 11.25
CA ALA A 34 4.27 5.77 12.20
C ALA A 34 4.03 4.38 11.57
N GLY A 35 2.93 4.22 10.83
CA GLY A 35 2.61 2.98 10.13
C GLY A 35 3.64 2.65 9.04
N SER A 36 4.11 3.62 8.28
CA SER A 36 5.17 3.42 7.30
C SER A 36 6.47 2.93 7.94
N ALA A 37 6.87 3.51 9.07
CA ALA A 37 8.06 3.05 9.82
C ALA A 37 7.86 1.62 10.38
N LEU A 38 6.65 1.29 10.85
CA LEU A 38 6.33 -0.08 11.29
C LEU A 38 6.35 -1.06 10.11
N PHE A 39 5.85 -0.66 8.95
CA PHE A 39 5.88 -1.51 7.76
C PHE A 39 7.32 -1.78 7.29
N GLU A 40 8.21 -0.79 7.34
CA GLU A 40 9.63 -1.01 7.06
C GLU A 40 10.22 -2.09 7.99
N ARG A 41 9.93 -2.02 9.30
CA ARG A 41 10.33 -3.07 10.26
C ARG A 41 9.73 -4.44 9.91
N ILE A 42 8.46 -4.49 9.48
CA ILE A 42 7.82 -5.73 9.03
C ILE A 42 8.60 -6.35 7.86
N THR A 43 9.06 -5.55 6.90
CA THR A 43 9.79 -6.06 5.73
C THR A 43 11.11 -6.74 6.07
N GLU A 44 11.66 -6.50 7.27
CA GLU A 44 12.90 -7.09 7.78
C GLU A 44 12.67 -8.39 8.59
N LEU A 45 11.41 -8.69 8.96
CA LEU A 45 11.08 -9.87 9.77
C LEU A 45 11.35 -11.18 9.01
N PRO A 46 11.85 -12.20 9.72
CA PRO A 46 12.06 -13.53 9.14
C PRO A 46 10.79 -14.16 8.57
N GLU A 47 9.66 -13.94 9.24
CA GLU A 47 8.36 -14.47 8.84
C GLU A 47 7.81 -13.75 7.60
N TYR A 48 8.09 -12.45 7.42
CA TYR A 48 7.59 -11.67 6.30
C TYR A 48 8.43 -11.89 5.04
N TYR A 49 8.22 -13.02 4.37
CA TYR A 49 8.94 -13.42 3.15
C TYR A 49 8.63 -12.56 1.90
N PRO A 50 7.47 -11.88 1.72
CA PRO A 50 7.09 -11.30 0.44
C PRO A 50 8.14 -10.32 -0.11
N THR A 51 8.67 -9.42 0.72
CA THR A 51 9.66 -8.42 0.26
C THR A 51 10.94 -9.04 -0.26
N ARG A 52 11.56 -9.94 0.52
CA ARG A 52 12.83 -10.56 0.12
C ARG A 52 12.67 -11.50 -1.08
N THR A 53 11.54 -12.20 -1.17
CA THR A 53 11.23 -13.10 -2.28
C THR A 53 11.04 -12.31 -3.58
N GLU A 54 10.26 -11.23 -3.54
CA GLU A 54 10.04 -10.39 -4.72
C GLU A 54 11.33 -9.71 -5.19
N ILE A 55 12.16 -9.18 -4.27
CA ILE A 55 13.48 -8.64 -4.62
C ILE A 55 14.36 -9.71 -5.31
N GLY A 56 14.34 -10.95 -4.82
CA GLY A 56 15.03 -12.07 -5.45
C GLY A 56 14.51 -12.33 -6.87
N ILE A 57 13.19 -12.42 -7.05
CA ILE A 57 12.57 -12.62 -8.36
C ILE A 57 12.92 -11.46 -9.33
N LEU A 58 12.82 -10.22 -8.88
CA LEU A 58 13.16 -9.07 -9.72
C LEU A 58 14.63 -9.13 -10.18
N ARG A 59 15.57 -9.49 -9.30
CA ARG A 59 17.00 -9.64 -9.66
C ARG A 59 17.23 -10.78 -10.62
N ASP A 60 16.65 -11.96 -10.35
CA ASP A 60 16.87 -13.16 -11.14
C ASP A 60 16.25 -13.05 -12.54
N ARG A 61 15.13 -12.32 -12.65
CA ARG A 61 14.37 -12.16 -13.90
C ARG A 61 14.59 -10.81 -14.59
N LEU A 62 15.50 -9.99 -14.08
CA LEU A 62 15.76 -8.66 -14.64
C LEU A 62 16.04 -8.64 -16.15
N PRO A 63 16.83 -9.58 -16.74
CA PRO A 63 17.03 -9.63 -18.19
C PRO A 63 15.73 -9.94 -18.96
N GLU A 64 14.88 -10.81 -18.43
CA GLU A 64 13.59 -11.15 -19.04
C GLU A 64 12.63 -9.95 -18.96
N ILE A 65 12.55 -9.28 -17.82
CA ILE A 65 11.76 -8.06 -17.63
C ILE A 65 12.24 -6.97 -18.60
N GLY A 66 13.55 -6.76 -18.69
CA GLY A 66 14.17 -5.77 -19.55
C GLY A 66 13.87 -5.99 -21.02
N ALA A 67 13.79 -7.25 -21.49
CA ALA A 67 13.44 -7.56 -22.87
C ALA A 67 12.02 -7.08 -23.27
N HIS A 68 11.14 -6.85 -22.29
CA HIS A 68 9.78 -6.33 -22.52
C HIS A 68 9.64 -4.84 -22.28
N VAL A 69 10.67 -4.15 -21.80
CA VAL A 69 10.65 -2.71 -21.57
C VAL A 69 11.25 -1.99 -22.78
N LEU A 70 10.48 -1.14 -23.42
CA LEU A 70 10.92 -0.41 -24.61
C LEU A 70 11.91 0.70 -24.25
N ALA A 71 12.81 1.01 -25.19
CA ALA A 71 13.75 2.11 -25.03
C ALA A 71 13.00 3.45 -24.87
N GLY A 72 13.45 4.27 -23.92
CA GLY A 72 12.84 5.55 -23.62
C GLY A 72 11.56 5.47 -22.78
N ALA A 73 11.23 4.28 -22.25
CA ALA A 73 10.02 4.08 -21.46
C ALA A 73 10.04 4.87 -20.14
N ALA A 74 8.84 5.19 -19.65
CA ALA A 74 8.58 5.68 -18.31
C ALA A 74 8.06 4.52 -17.42
N LEU A 75 8.72 4.28 -16.30
CA LEU A 75 8.26 3.36 -15.25
C LEU A 75 7.33 4.12 -14.30
N ILE A 76 6.09 3.65 -14.16
CA ILE A 76 5.07 4.29 -13.32
C ILE A 76 4.73 3.35 -12.18
N GLU A 77 5.13 3.69 -10.96
CA GLU A 77 4.95 2.84 -9.79
C GLU A 77 3.79 3.31 -8.91
N PHE A 78 2.93 2.37 -8.55
CA PHE A 78 1.79 2.58 -7.67
C PHE A 78 2.15 2.24 -6.23
N GLY A 79 2.09 3.23 -5.33
CA GLY A 79 2.47 3.06 -3.93
C GLY A 79 3.98 2.86 -3.77
N SER A 80 4.78 3.84 -4.20
CA SER A 80 6.25 3.70 -4.31
C SER A 80 6.96 3.50 -2.96
N GLY A 81 6.37 3.98 -1.85
CA GLY A 81 6.98 3.84 -0.54
C GLY A 81 8.47 4.24 -0.53
N ALA A 82 9.31 3.44 0.13
CA ALA A 82 10.77 3.63 0.20
C ALA A 82 11.53 3.25 -1.10
N SER A 83 10.84 2.81 -2.15
CA SER A 83 11.40 2.48 -3.47
C SER A 83 12.54 1.44 -3.47
N VAL A 84 12.63 0.58 -2.44
CA VAL A 84 13.71 -0.43 -2.34
C VAL A 84 13.66 -1.43 -3.51
N LYS A 85 12.47 -1.89 -3.88
CA LYS A 85 12.25 -2.83 -4.99
C LYS A 85 12.48 -2.16 -6.34
N THR A 86 12.10 -0.90 -6.44
CA THR A 86 12.26 -0.08 -7.64
C THR A 86 13.72 0.09 -8.01
N ARG A 87 14.60 0.25 -7.02
CA ARG A 87 16.05 0.35 -7.26
C ARG A 87 16.58 -0.84 -8.05
N VAL A 88 16.06 -2.05 -7.81
CA VAL A 88 16.45 -3.24 -8.59
C VAL A 88 16.16 -3.06 -10.08
N LEU A 89 15.00 -2.46 -10.41
CA LEU A 89 14.65 -2.18 -11.80
C LEU A 89 15.45 -1.00 -12.37
N LEU A 90 15.63 0.08 -11.58
CA LEU A 90 16.37 1.26 -12.03
C LEU A 90 17.85 0.98 -12.24
N ASP A 91 18.46 0.07 -11.46
CA ASP A 91 19.85 -0.34 -11.58
C ASP A 91 20.10 -1.23 -12.81
N GLY A 92 19.08 -1.89 -13.31
CA GLY A 92 19.28 -2.87 -14.40
C GLY A 92 18.49 -2.61 -15.68
N LEU A 93 17.71 -1.54 -15.75
CA LEU A 93 16.94 -1.16 -16.94
C LEU A 93 17.45 0.18 -17.51
N ASP A 94 18.66 0.15 -18.08
CA ASP A 94 19.32 1.34 -18.66
C ASP A 94 18.50 2.06 -19.74
N GLN A 95 17.51 1.37 -20.34
CA GLN A 95 16.63 1.92 -21.36
C GLN A 95 15.51 2.81 -20.81
N LEU A 96 15.31 2.89 -19.49
CA LEU A 96 14.33 3.79 -18.89
C LEU A 96 14.76 5.25 -19.05
N ALA A 97 13.83 6.12 -19.42
CA ALA A 97 14.07 7.55 -19.54
C ALA A 97 13.38 8.36 -18.43
N ALA A 98 12.35 7.80 -17.80
CA ALA A 98 11.63 8.46 -16.72
C ALA A 98 11.15 7.45 -15.66
N TYR A 99 11.01 7.93 -14.44
CA TYR A 99 10.36 7.23 -13.33
C TYR A 99 9.30 8.13 -12.69
N VAL A 100 8.14 7.55 -12.43
CA VAL A 100 6.98 8.24 -11.89
C VAL A 100 6.51 7.50 -10.63
N PRO A 101 7.07 7.81 -9.47
CA PRO A 101 6.53 7.30 -8.21
C PRO A 101 5.19 7.97 -7.89
N ILE A 102 4.19 7.16 -7.55
CA ILE A 102 2.88 7.63 -7.09
C ILE A 102 2.70 7.21 -5.64
N ASP A 103 2.40 8.16 -4.77
CA ASP A 103 2.11 7.88 -3.36
C ASP A 103 1.16 8.94 -2.79
N ILE A 104 0.41 8.56 -1.73
CA ILE A 104 -0.49 9.48 -1.03
C ILE A 104 0.26 10.42 -0.08
N SER A 105 1.45 10.04 0.36
CA SER A 105 2.28 10.81 1.29
C SER A 105 3.19 11.79 0.54
N ALA A 106 2.74 13.04 0.36
CA ALA A 106 3.49 14.06 -0.37
C ALA A 106 4.90 14.31 0.18
N GLN A 107 5.04 14.36 1.51
CA GLN A 107 6.34 14.63 2.14
C GLN A 107 7.31 13.47 1.91
N PHE A 108 6.88 12.24 2.18
CA PHE A 108 7.70 11.04 2.01
C PHE A 108 8.10 10.84 0.54
N LEU A 109 7.15 11.07 -0.37
CA LEU A 109 7.39 11.00 -1.80
C LEU A 109 8.43 12.03 -2.28
N ALA A 110 8.38 13.26 -1.76
CA ALA A 110 9.35 14.30 -2.11
C ALA A 110 10.76 13.93 -1.63
N GLU A 111 10.91 13.48 -0.40
CA GLU A 111 12.19 13.06 0.18
C GLU A 111 12.80 11.87 -0.60
N THR A 112 11.98 10.87 -0.93
CA THR A 112 12.38 9.72 -1.74
C THR A 112 12.81 10.15 -3.14
N ALA A 113 12.01 11.01 -3.81
CA ALA A 113 12.33 11.50 -5.15
C ALA A 113 13.64 12.29 -5.19
N ASP A 114 13.93 13.08 -4.18
CA ASP A 114 15.20 13.84 -4.09
C ASP A 114 16.40 12.91 -3.88
N GLY A 115 16.25 11.81 -3.14
CA GLY A 115 17.24 10.75 -3.04
C GLY A 115 17.51 10.11 -4.40
N LEU A 116 16.45 9.69 -5.08
CA LEU A 116 16.55 9.05 -6.39
C LEU A 116 17.16 9.95 -7.47
N ARG A 117 16.86 11.26 -7.48
CA ARG A 117 17.49 12.21 -8.41
C ARG A 117 19.00 12.30 -8.24
N ARG A 118 19.50 12.17 -7.00
CA ARG A 118 20.94 12.15 -6.73
C ARG A 118 21.59 10.84 -7.21
N ASP A 119 20.89 9.71 -7.00
CA ASP A 119 21.42 8.39 -7.33
C ASP A 119 21.32 8.07 -8.83
N TYR A 120 20.29 8.60 -9.51
CA TYR A 120 20.01 8.36 -10.94
C TYR A 120 19.94 9.68 -11.73
N PRO A 121 21.07 10.40 -11.92
CA PRO A 121 21.09 11.73 -12.54
C PRO A 121 20.69 11.73 -14.02
N ALA A 122 20.75 10.60 -14.71
CA ALA A 122 20.32 10.44 -16.11
C ALA A 122 18.81 10.16 -16.23
N LEU A 123 18.13 9.79 -15.15
CA LEU A 123 16.71 9.45 -15.14
C LEU A 123 15.87 10.66 -14.74
N THR A 124 14.84 10.97 -15.54
CA THR A 124 13.90 12.03 -15.15
C THR A 124 12.89 11.49 -14.14
N ILE A 125 12.80 12.10 -12.95
CA ILE A 125 11.91 11.66 -11.89
C ILE A 125 10.77 12.65 -11.69
N HIS A 126 9.54 12.15 -11.87
CA HIS A 126 8.29 12.91 -11.79
C HIS A 126 7.40 12.38 -10.65
N PRO A 127 7.60 12.79 -9.39
CA PRO A 127 6.73 12.35 -8.31
C PRO A 127 5.29 12.86 -8.50
N VAL A 128 4.31 12.00 -8.31
CA VAL A 128 2.88 12.30 -8.40
C VAL A 128 2.22 11.98 -7.07
N THR A 129 1.79 13.01 -6.34
CA THR A 129 1.05 12.81 -5.09
C THR A 129 -0.41 12.55 -5.39
N GLY A 130 -0.95 11.43 -4.89
CA GLY A 130 -2.36 11.09 -5.04
C GLY A 130 -2.68 9.67 -4.69
N ASP A 131 -3.97 9.40 -4.56
CA ASP A 131 -4.51 8.05 -4.43
C ASP A 131 -4.58 7.42 -5.83
N PHE A 132 -3.80 6.37 -6.07
CA PHE A 132 -3.76 5.67 -7.35
C PHE A 132 -5.08 4.96 -7.71
N MET A 133 -6.00 4.86 -6.76
CA MET A 133 -7.37 4.40 -7.03
C MET A 133 -8.26 5.46 -7.67
N THR A 134 -7.81 6.71 -7.70
CA THR A 134 -8.48 7.80 -8.41
C THR A 134 -7.86 8.00 -9.79
N GLN A 135 -8.55 8.75 -10.67
CA GLN A 135 -7.99 9.10 -11.97
C GLN A 135 -6.82 10.09 -11.78
N LEU A 136 -5.60 9.59 -11.91
CA LEU A 136 -4.40 10.41 -11.85
C LEU A 136 -4.03 10.94 -13.23
N THR A 137 -3.65 12.21 -13.28
CA THR A 137 -3.08 12.82 -14.49
C THR A 137 -1.58 12.63 -14.46
N LEU A 138 -1.06 11.90 -15.46
CA LEU A 138 0.38 11.77 -15.65
C LEU A 138 1.00 13.08 -16.17
N PRO A 139 2.26 13.36 -15.84
CA PRO A 139 2.95 14.55 -16.35
C PRO A 139 2.95 14.59 -17.89
N PRO A 140 2.62 15.74 -18.55
CA PRO A 140 2.61 15.88 -20.00
C PRO A 140 3.95 15.55 -20.68
N ALA A 141 5.06 15.66 -19.96
CA ALA A 141 6.39 15.27 -20.41
C ALA A 141 6.50 13.78 -20.80
N LEU A 142 5.50 12.97 -20.45
CA LEU A 142 5.43 11.53 -20.72
C LEU A 142 4.53 11.21 -21.92
N ASP A 143 3.84 12.17 -22.53
CA ASP A 143 2.78 11.92 -23.53
C ASP A 143 3.25 11.04 -24.71
N ALA A 144 4.46 11.23 -25.17
CA ALA A 144 5.03 10.47 -26.29
C ALA A 144 5.98 9.32 -25.86
N ARG A 145 5.94 8.92 -24.59
CA ARG A 145 6.81 7.85 -24.07
C ARG A 145 6.04 6.55 -23.90
N PRO A 146 6.65 5.39 -24.21
CA PRO A 146 6.10 4.11 -23.76
C PRO A 146 5.96 4.09 -22.23
N LYS A 147 4.86 3.60 -21.71
CA LYS A 147 4.56 3.57 -20.28
C LYS A 147 4.49 2.13 -19.78
N VAL A 148 5.25 1.83 -18.74
CA VAL A 148 5.25 0.55 -18.05
C VAL A 148 4.77 0.78 -16.63
N GLY A 149 3.64 0.19 -16.26
CA GLY A 149 3.17 0.20 -14.88
C GLY A 149 3.98 -0.76 -14.01
N PHE A 150 4.19 -0.40 -12.76
CA PHE A 150 4.83 -1.25 -11.75
C PHE A 150 4.02 -1.22 -10.47
N PHE A 151 3.54 -2.38 -10.04
CA PHE A 151 2.74 -2.54 -8.83
C PHE A 151 3.26 -3.71 -8.01
N PRO A 152 4.31 -3.48 -7.20
CA PRO A 152 4.97 -4.52 -6.42
C PRO A 152 4.27 -4.80 -5.09
N GLY A 153 4.83 -5.76 -4.34
CA GLY A 153 4.54 -5.98 -2.94
C GLY A 153 3.28 -6.75 -2.65
N SER A 154 2.68 -7.36 -3.67
CA SER A 154 1.34 -7.93 -3.54
C SER A 154 0.28 -6.92 -3.09
N THR A 155 0.55 -5.62 -3.27
CA THR A 155 -0.34 -4.52 -2.86
C THR A 155 -1.71 -4.62 -3.53
N ILE A 156 -1.78 -5.23 -4.72
CA ILE A 156 -3.06 -5.52 -5.39
C ILE A 156 -3.98 -6.41 -4.53
N GLY A 157 -3.44 -7.22 -3.64
CA GLY A 157 -4.21 -8.03 -2.68
C GLY A 157 -4.95 -7.21 -1.62
N ASN A 158 -4.64 -5.93 -1.46
CA ASN A 158 -5.37 -4.99 -0.60
C ASN A 158 -6.64 -4.44 -1.25
N LEU A 159 -6.85 -4.72 -2.53
CA LEU A 159 -7.99 -4.26 -3.30
C LEU A 159 -9.03 -5.38 -3.44
N ASP A 160 -10.30 -5.02 -3.49
CA ASP A 160 -11.29 -5.94 -4.00
C ASP A 160 -11.12 -6.17 -5.51
N ARG A 161 -11.82 -7.17 -6.06
CA ARG A 161 -11.66 -7.56 -7.47
C ARG A 161 -12.01 -6.44 -8.45
N ASP A 162 -13.08 -5.70 -8.16
CA ASP A 162 -13.56 -4.64 -9.05
C ASP A 162 -12.57 -3.46 -9.02
N ALA A 163 -12.05 -3.11 -7.86
CA ALA A 163 -11.03 -2.10 -7.68
C ALA A 163 -9.70 -2.48 -8.37
N ALA A 164 -9.26 -3.74 -8.25
CA ALA A 164 -8.08 -4.23 -8.94
C ALA A 164 -8.23 -4.18 -10.47
N VAL A 165 -9.39 -4.61 -10.99
CA VAL A 165 -9.71 -4.52 -12.43
C VAL A 165 -9.74 -3.07 -12.90
N ALA A 166 -10.36 -2.17 -12.13
CA ALA A 166 -10.42 -0.75 -12.46
C ALA A 166 -9.02 -0.11 -12.54
N LEU A 167 -8.13 -0.43 -11.59
CA LEU A 167 -6.73 0.03 -11.60
C LEU A 167 -5.98 -0.42 -12.86
N LEU A 168 -6.06 -1.72 -13.17
CA LEU A 168 -5.38 -2.26 -14.34
C LEU A 168 -5.97 -1.72 -15.65
N ALA A 169 -7.29 -1.52 -15.71
CA ALA A 169 -7.95 -0.90 -16.84
C ALA A 169 -7.53 0.56 -17.02
N GLN A 170 -7.38 1.33 -15.93
CA GLN A 170 -6.85 2.69 -15.98
C GLN A 170 -5.44 2.72 -16.58
N ALA A 171 -4.53 1.86 -16.10
CA ALA A 171 -3.18 1.78 -16.64
C ALA A 171 -3.17 1.39 -18.12
N ARG A 172 -4.05 0.46 -18.54
CA ARG A 172 -4.20 0.06 -19.95
C ARG A 172 -4.63 1.20 -20.87
N HIS A 173 -5.36 2.19 -20.34
CA HIS A 173 -5.86 3.34 -21.12
C HIS A 173 -4.86 4.50 -21.21
N TRP A 174 -3.68 4.40 -20.61
CA TRP A 174 -2.65 5.42 -20.80
C TRP A 174 -2.27 5.49 -22.29
N PRO A 175 -2.06 6.68 -22.86
CA PRO A 175 -1.43 6.80 -24.16
C PRO A 175 -0.08 6.05 -24.16
N ASP A 176 0.19 5.25 -25.20
CA ASP A 176 1.40 4.44 -25.33
C ASP A 176 1.67 3.47 -24.14
N ALA A 177 0.62 2.91 -23.56
CA ALA A 177 0.76 1.84 -22.58
C ALA A 177 1.49 0.64 -23.21
N ALA A 178 2.67 0.29 -22.69
CA ALA A 178 3.56 -0.72 -23.28
C ALA A 178 3.64 -2.00 -22.44
N GLY A 179 3.32 -1.96 -21.17
CA GLY A 179 3.36 -3.12 -20.30
C GLY A 179 2.97 -2.82 -18.84
N PHE A 180 2.88 -3.88 -18.06
CA PHE A 180 2.59 -3.79 -16.64
C PHE A 180 3.34 -4.89 -15.89
N ILE A 181 4.16 -4.52 -14.91
CA ILE A 181 4.88 -5.43 -14.02
C ILE A 181 4.07 -5.51 -12.73
N LEU A 182 3.54 -6.67 -12.43
CA LEU A 182 2.73 -6.91 -11.25
C LEU A 182 3.41 -7.91 -10.32
N GLY A 183 3.65 -7.51 -9.07
CA GLY A 183 4.02 -8.41 -7.99
C GLY A 183 2.79 -8.90 -7.27
N ALA A 184 2.53 -10.20 -7.29
CA ALA A 184 1.41 -10.82 -6.58
C ALA A 184 1.88 -12.06 -5.84
N ASP A 185 1.46 -12.19 -4.60
CA ASP A 185 1.73 -13.40 -3.83
C ASP A 185 0.82 -14.55 -4.25
N LEU A 186 1.25 -15.78 -4.01
CA LEU A 186 0.54 -16.99 -4.39
C LEU A 186 -0.08 -17.65 -3.16
N VAL A 187 -1.17 -18.38 -3.38
CA VAL A 187 -1.73 -19.28 -2.36
C VAL A 187 -0.68 -20.32 -1.98
N LYS A 188 -0.46 -20.49 -0.70
CA LYS A 188 0.49 -21.44 -0.10
C LYS A 188 -0.05 -21.92 1.24
N ASP A 189 0.78 -22.62 2.00
CA ASP A 189 0.43 -23.08 3.33
C ASP A 189 -0.11 -21.93 4.20
N ALA A 190 -1.27 -22.16 4.83
CA ALA A 190 -1.95 -21.13 5.61
C ALA A 190 -1.16 -20.71 6.87
N ASP A 191 -0.32 -21.60 7.42
CA ASP A 191 0.50 -21.27 8.58
C ASP A 191 1.63 -20.34 8.19
N VAL A 192 2.23 -20.51 6.99
CA VAL A 192 3.22 -19.59 6.43
C VAL A 192 2.61 -18.21 6.20
N LEU A 193 1.38 -18.18 5.66
CA LEU A 193 0.67 -16.92 5.44
C LEU A 193 0.34 -16.22 6.76
N ARG A 194 -0.18 -16.97 7.74
CA ARG A 194 -0.50 -16.40 9.07
C ARG A 194 0.75 -15.85 9.76
N ALA A 195 1.84 -16.62 9.78
CA ALA A 195 3.09 -16.18 10.39
C ALA A 195 3.65 -14.89 9.79
N ALA A 196 3.48 -14.70 8.47
CA ALA A 196 3.94 -13.48 7.78
C ALA A 196 3.14 -12.23 8.19
N TYR A 197 1.90 -12.39 8.66
CA TYR A 197 1.02 -11.29 9.06
C TYR A 197 0.67 -11.28 10.55
N ASP A 198 1.29 -12.18 11.33
CA ASP A 198 1.18 -12.25 12.80
C ASP A 198 2.50 -12.79 13.36
N ASP A 199 3.52 -11.95 13.29
CA ASP A 199 4.90 -12.28 13.63
C ASP A 199 5.12 -12.44 15.14
N ALA A 200 6.07 -13.28 15.52
CA ALA A 200 6.39 -13.57 16.90
C ALA A 200 6.89 -12.35 17.72
N GLN A 201 7.40 -11.31 17.06
CA GLN A 201 7.84 -10.07 17.70
C GLN A 201 6.70 -9.07 17.93
N GLY A 202 5.52 -9.30 17.30
CA GLY A 202 4.34 -8.44 17.42
C GLY A 202 4.43 -7.12 16.66
N VAL A 203 5.35 -6.99 15.71
CA VAL A 203 5.50 -5.76 14.90
C VAL A 203 4.28 -5.54 14.02
N THR A 204 3.74 -6.61 13.41
CA THR A 204 2.52 -6.54 12.62
C THR A 204 1.30 -6.20 13.48
N ALA A 205 1.25 -6.69 14.72
CA ALA A 205 0.21 -6.31 15.67
C ALA A 205 0.29 -4.82 16.03
N GLU A 206 1.50 -4.25 16.22
CA GLU A 206 1.70 -2.82 16.41
C GLU A 206 1.22 -2.02 15.19
N PHE A 207 1.57 -2.48 13.98
CA PHE A 207 1.13 -1.87 12.72
C PHE A 207 -0.39 -1.85 12.58
N ASN A 208 -1.07 -2.95 12.90
CA ASN A 208 -2.52 -3.04 12.83
C ASN A 208 -3.18 -2.11 13.87
N ARG A 209 -2.70 -2.11 15.12
CA ARG A 209 -3.20 -1.22 16.19
C ARG A 209 -2.90 0.27 15.95
N ASN A 210 -1.87 0.59 15.15
CA ASN A 210 -1.59 1.98 14.77
C ASN A 210 -2.79 2.66 14.10
N LEU A 211 -3.65 1.90 13.41
CA LEU A 211 -4.89 2.43 12.85
C LEU A 211 -5.79 3.07 13.93
N LEU A 212 -5.88 2.46 15.12
CA LEU A 212 -6.66 2.99 16.24
C LEU A 212 -6.00 4.25 16.82
N HIS A 213 -4.68 4.25 16.94
CA HIS A 213 -3.93 5.44 17.35
C HIS A 213 -4.15 6.60 16.36
N ARG A 214 -4.10 6.30 15.07
CA ARG A 214 -4.40 7.28 14.01
C ARG A 214 -5.84 7.79 14.10
N ALA A 215 -6.81 6.90 14.31
CA ALA A 215 -8.21 7.27 14.48
C ALA A 215 -8.41 8.24 15.66
N ASN A 216 -7.73 8.01 16.78
CA ASN A 216 -7.77 8.92 17.92
C ASN A 216 -7.20 10.30 17.60
N ARG A 217 -6.07 10.36 16.86
CA ARG A 217 -5.43 11.63 16.49
C ARG A 217 -6.20 12.40 15.43
N GLU A 218 -6.68 11.71 14.39
CA GLU A 218 -7.11 12.35 13.14
C GLU A 218 -8.63 12.31 12.93
N ALA A 219 -9.35 11.36 13.56
CA ALA A 219 -10.80 11.22 13.44
C ALA A 219 -11.55 11.56 14.74
N GLY A 220 -10.87 12.12 15.74
CA GLY A 220 -11.49 12.45 17.04
C GLY A 220 -12.11 11.22 17.71
N ALA A 221 -11.49 10.07 17.55
CA ALA A 221 -11.93 8.84 18.18
C ALA A 221 -11.39 8.72 19.61
N ASN A 222 -11.91 7.74 20.36
CA ASN A 222 -11.50 7.44 21.73
C ASN A 222 -11.26 5.94 21.91
N PHE A 223 -10.66 5.28 20.92
CA PHE A 223 -10.25 3.88 21.07
C PHE A 223 -9.24 3.73 22.21
N ASP A 224 -9.36 2.66 22.97
CA ASP A 224 -8.27 2.09 23.73
C ASP A 224 -7.62 0.98 22.88
N PRO A 225 -6.42 1.21 22.27
CA PRO A 225 -5.79 0.23 21.40
C PRO A 225 -5.44 -1.09 22.10
N ASP A 226 -5.23 -1.07 23.41
CA ASP A 226 -4.91 -2.27 24.19
C ASP A 226 -6.16 -3.13 24.46
N SER A 227 -7.36 -2.59 24.21
CA SER A 227 -8.60 -3.36 24.26
C SER A 227 -8.89 -4.16 22.98
N PHE A 228 -7.95 -4.17 22.02
CA PHE A 228 -8.07 -4.92 20.78
C PHE A 228 -6.87 -5.84 20.56
N ALA A 229 -7.14 -7.12 20.33
CA ALA A 229 -6.14 -8.07 19.85
C ALA A 229 -5.95 -7.94 18.34
N HIS A 230 -4.73 -8.21 17.88
CA HIS A 230 -4.47 -8.46 16.48
C HIS A 230 -4.60 -9.95 16.16
N GLU A 231 -5.21 -10.28 15.03
CA GLU A 231 -5.26 -11.64 14.49
C GLU A 231 -5.07 -11.62 12.98
N ALA A 232 -4.23 -12.50 12.44
CA ALA A 232 -4.15 -12.80 11.03
C ALA A 232 -4.97 -14.04 10.71
N ARG A 233 -5.98 -13.92 9.85
CA ARG A 233 -6.91 -14.99 9.48
C ARG A 233 -6.78 -15.34 8.00
N TRP A 234 -6.62 -16.63 7.68
CA TRP A 234 -6.69 -17.11 6.30
C TRP A 234 -8.14 -17.32 5.90
N ASN A 235 -8.62 -16.51 4.95
CA ASN A 235 -9.93 -16.70 4.33
C ASN A 235 -9.78 -17.59 3.10
N ALA A 236 -10.10 -18.89 3.25
CA ALA A 236 -9.93 -19.88 2.18
C ALA A 236 -10.93 -19.67 1.01
N ALA A 237 -12.10 -19.10 1.28
CA ALA A 237 -13.11 -18.86 0.25
C ALA A 237 -12.69 -17.74 -0.71
N GLU A 238 -12.06 -16.70 -0.17
CA GLU A 238 -11.56 -15.56 -0.93
C GLU A 238 -10.07 -15.66 -1.31
N ALA A 239 -9.40 -16.73 -0.85
CA ALA A 239 -7.98 -16.99 -1.07
C ALA A 239 -7.08 -15.78 -0.65
N ARG A 240 -7.35 -15.20 0.52
CA ARG A 240 -6.61 -14.05 1.05
C ARG A 240 -6.32 -14.15 2.54
N ILE A 241 -5.25 -13.47 2.98
CA ILE A 241 -4.98 -13.24 4.39
C ILE A 241 -5.67 -11.94 4.82
N GLU A 242 -6.27 -11.93 5.99
CA GLU A 242 -6.97 -10.79 6.55
C GLU A 242 -6.38 -10.44 7.91
N MET A 243 -6.11 -9.16 8.16
CA MET A 243 -5.71 -8.66 9.48
C MET A 243 -6.96 -8.12 10.19
N HIS A 244 -7.22 -8.65 11.37
CA HIS A 244 -8.35 -8.26 12.20
C HIS A 244 -7.89 -7.54 13.47
N LEU A 245 -8.72 -6.60 13.93
CA LEU A 245 -8.67 -6.04 15.28
C LEU A 245 -9.88 -6.58 16.03
N VAL A 246 -9.63 -7.47 16.97
CA VAL A 246 -10.66 -8.22 17.72
C VAL A 246 -10.85 -7.57 19.07
N SER A 247 -12.07 -7.13 19.37
CA SER A 247 -12.38 -6.46 20.64
C SER A 247 -12.38 -7.46 21.79
N HIS A 248 -11.68 -7.16 22.89
CA HIS A 248 -11.61 -8.01 24.07
C HIS A 248 -12.92 -8.06 24.88
N ALA A 249 -13.81 -7.08 24.68
CA ALA A 249 -15.08 -6.95 25.37
C ALA A 249 -16.10 -6.17 24.52
N ALA A 250 -17.38 -6.30 24.86
CA ALA A 250 -18.38 -5.41 24.32
C ALA A 250 -18.10 -3.97 24.75
N GLN A 251 -17.94 -3.06 23.77
CA GLN A 251 -17.56 -1.67 24.04
C GLN A 251 -18.18 -0.69 23.04
N ARG A 252 -18.24 0.55 23.47
CA ARG A 252 -18.76 1.65 22.67
C ARG A 252 -17.68 2.70 22.49
N VAL A 253 -17.35 3.00 21.24
CA VAL A 253 -16.29 3.95 20.89
C VAL A 253 -16.90 5.12 20.12
N GLN A 254 -16.44 6.33 20.41
CA GLN A 254 -16.79 7.52 19.63
C GLN A 254 -15.82 7.66 18.47
N VAL A 255 -16.31 7.92 17.26
CA VAL A 255 -15.52 8.20 16.05
C VAL A 255 -16.18 9.34 15.30
N ALA A 256 -15.47 10.43 15.04
CA ALA A 256 -15.99 11.60 14.34
C ALA A 256 -17.35 12.11 14.87
N GLY A 257 -17.55 12.04 16.19
CA GLY A 257 -18.77 12.45 16.87
C GLY A 257 -19.92 11.44 16.85
N GLN A 258 -19.74 10.28 16.23
CA GLN A 258 -20.72 9.18 16.24
C GLN A 258 -20.26 8.04 17.15
N HIS A 259 -21.21 7.26 17.64
CA HIS A 259 -20.94 6.09 18.47
C HIS A 259 -20.99 4.82 17.64
N ILE A 260 -19.95 4.02 17.78
CA ILE A 260 -19.81 2.71 17.15
C ILE A 260 -19.78 1.65 18.25
N GLU A 261 -20.62 0.64 18.11
CA GLU A 261 -20.68 -0.49 19.02
C GLU A 261 -19.77 -1.62 18.51
N PHE A 262 -19.03 -2.23 19.40
CA PHE A 262 -18.26 -3.44 19.18
C PHE A 262 -18.76 -4.53 20.10
N ALA A 263 -18.99 -5.72 19.59
CA ALA A 263 -19.20 -6.91 20.41
C ALA A 263 -17.84 -7.41 20.91
N GLU A 264 -17.85 -8.29 21.88
CA GLU A 264 -16.70 -9.12 22.24
C GLU A 264 -16.47 -10.15 21.12
N GLY A 265 -15.23 -10.26 20.61
CA GLY A 265 -14.81 -11.21 19.57
C GLY A 265 -14.87 -10.62 18.15
#